data_4d664c13d741ec6a9f447c8d6d3b0d82
#
_entry.id   4d664c13d741ec6a9f447c8d6d3b0d82
#
_cell.length_a   1.000
_cell.length_b   1.000
_cell.length_c   1.000
_cell.angle_alpha   90.00
_cell.angle_beta   90.00
_cell.angle_gamma   90.00
#
_symmetry.space_group_name_H-M   'P 1'
#
loop_
_entity.id
_entity.type
_entity.pdbx_description
1 polymer ?
#
loop_
_entity_poly.entity_id
_entity_poly.type
_entity_poly.pdbx_seq_one_letter_code
_entity_poly.pdbx_strand_id
1 'polypeptide(L)'
;MSLKDQTALRIVLYEGSGAQPLEANDRFAAMTGLLEKGFAVTRVTGEGRVSPADRASLLVLGRFDGGTPPQAEDTDGQVSVRFQDIAGFDANRVAEKVESVRAETNAAKHGDWKPWFPVIDYDRCTNCMQCLSFCLFGVYGVDEQQRIQVQNNDNCKTNCPACSRVCPEAAIMFPKYKAGPINGEVVSDADLQR
;
A
#
# COMPACT_ATOMS: atom_id res chain seq x y z
N MET A 1 9.93 16.07 5.75
CA MET A 1 8.64 15.41 6.04
C MET A 1 8.89 13.91 6.03
N SER A 2 8.69 13.25 7.14
CA SER A 2 8.82 11.79 7.26
C SER A 2 7.63 11.14 6.55
N LEU A 3 7.86 10.05 5.78
CA LEU A 3 6.79 9.24 5.18
C LEU A 3 5.82 8.63 6.22
N LYS A 4 6.14 8.75 7.52
CA LYS A 4 5.31 8.29 8.64
C LYS A 4 4.13 9.21 8.97
N ASP A 5 4.08 10.42 8.41
CA ASP A 5 3.07 11.44 8.74
C ASP A 5 1.98 11.58 7.67
N GLN A 6 2.03 10.81 6.58
CA GLN A 6 0.97 10.81 5.57
C GLN A 6 -0.06 9.76 5.93
N THR A 7 -1.22 10.21 6.39
CA THR A 7 -2.40 9.35 6.55
C THR A 7 -2.83 8.85 5.17
N ALA A 8 -3.02 7.54 5.06
CA ALA A 8 -3.56 6.96 3.83
C ALA A 8 -5.07 7.24 3.71
N LEU A 9 -5.57 7.36 2.49
CA LEU A 9 -7.00 7.46 2.22
C LEU A 9 -7.56 6.07 1.90
N ARG A 10 -8.50 5.59 2.70
CA ARG A 10 -9.26 4.36 2.44
C ARG A 10 -10.63 4.71 1.90
N ILE A 11 -11.07 3.94 0.93
CA ILE A 11 -12.37 4.13 0.28
C ILE A 11 -13.35 3.10 0.82
N VAL A 12 -14.51 3.57 1.22
CA VAL A 12 -15.65 2.72 1.60
C VAL A 12 -16.74 2.92 0.58
N LEU A 13 -17.10 1.88 -0.17
CA LEU A 13 -18.31 1.86 -0.98
C LEU A 13 -19.47 1.41 -0.10
N TYR A 14 -20.34 2.36 0.24
CA TYR A 14 -21.43 2.15 1.17
C TYR A 14 -22.75 1.92 0.45
N GLU A 15 -23.32 0.75 0.67
CA GLU A 15 -24.63 0.30 0.15
C GLU A 15 -25.52 -0.21 1.31
N GLY A 16 -25.34 0.37 2.49
CA GLY A 16 -26.09 0.01 3.69
C GLY A 16 -27.31 0.89 3.92
N SER A 17 -27.78 0.90 5.17
CA SER A 17 -28.94 1.69 5.59
C SER A 17 -28.77 3.16 5.24
N GLY A 18 -29.77 3.79 4.61
CA GLY A 18 -29.71 5.19 4.16
C GLY A 18 -28.98 5.44 2.83
N ALA A 19 -28.58 4.35 2.14
CA ALA A 19 -28.00 4.45 0.79
C ALA A 19 -28.68 3.44 -0.15
N GLN A 20 -28.77 3.82 -1.43
CA GLN A 20 -29.23 2.92 -2.48
C GLN A 20 -28.08 2.12 -3.04
N PRO A 21 -28.25 0.81 -3.31
CA PRO A 21 -27.21 -0.01 -3.92
C PRO A 21 -26.93 0.45 -5.36
N LEU A 22 -25.67 0.32 -5.80
CA LEU A 22 -25.32 0.47 -7.20
C LEU A 22 -25.77 -0.76 -7.98
N GLU A 23 -26.03 -0.54 -9.27
CA GLU A 23 -26.18 -1.64 -10.21
C GLU A 23 -24.87 -2.46 -10.26
N ALA A 24 -24.98 -3.77 -10.52
CA ALA A 24 -23.85 -4.69 -10.43
C ALA A 24 -22.67 -4.29 -11.34
N ASN A 25 -22.96 -3.84 -12.55
CA ASN A 25 -21.92 -3.42 -13.51
C ASN A 25 -21.24 -2.11 -13.09
N ASP A 26 -22.02 -1.15 -12.59
CA ASP A 26 -21.50 0.14 -12.12
C ASP A 26 -20.62 -0.03 -10.89
N ARG A 27 -21.09 -0.88 -9.98
CA ARG A 27 -20.30 -1.28 -8.80
C ARG A 27 -18.96 -1.93 -9.19
N PHE A 28 -19.03 -2.91 -10.09
CA PHE A 28 -17.83 -3.59 -10.57
C PHE A 28 -16.84 -2.62 -11.21
N ALA A 29 -17.32 -1.76 -12.11
CA ALA A 29 -16.49 -0.78 -12.79
C ALA A 29 -15.86 0.23 -11.82
N ALA A 30 -16.63 0.76 -10.87
CA ALA A 30 -16.14 1.69 -9.87
C ALA A 30 -15.08 1.04 -8.95
N MET A 31 -15.36 -0.16 -8.42
CA MET A 31 -14.41 -0.87 -7.56
C MET A 31 -13.13 -1.23 -8.31
N THR A 32 -13.23 -1.79 -9.52
CA THR A 32 -12.07 -2.16 -10.33
C THR A 32 -11.22 -0.93 -10.66
N GLY A 33 -11.83 0.16 -11.11
CA GLY A 33 -11.11 1.38 -11.45
C GLY A 33 -10.39 2.01 -10.26
N LEU A 34 -10.96 1.93 -9.06
CA LEU A 34 -10.30 2.40 -7.83
C LEU A 34 -9.14 1.48 -7.40
N LEU A 35 -9.33 0.14 -7.47
CA LEU A 35 -8.30 -0.83 -7.13
C LEU A 35 -7.12 -0.75 -8.11
N GLU A 36 -7.36 -0.60 -9.42
CA GLU A 36 -6.32 -0.40 -10.43
C GLU A 36 -5.50 0.88 -10.20
N LYS A 37 -6.13 1.91 -9.63
CA LYS A 37 -5.45 3.14 -9.20
C LYS A 37 -4.72 2.98 -7.86
N GLY A 38 -4.77 1.82 -7.23
CA GLY A 38 -4.07 1.49 -5.99
C GLY A 38 -4.79 1.96 -4.71
N PHE A 39 -6.09 2.28 -4.77
CA PHE A 39 -6.85 2.58 -3.56
C PHE A 39 -7.29 1.30 -2.85
N ALA A 40 -7.23 1.31 -1.52
CA ALA A 40 -7.86 0.27 -0.71
C ALA A 40 -9.37 0.53 -0.65
N VAL A 41 -10.16 -0.39 -1.20
CA VAL A 41 -11.62 -0.26 -1.27
C VAL A 41 -12.28 -1.35 -0.41
N THR A 42 -13.17 -0.94 0.47
CA THR A 42 -14.01 -1.83 1.27
C THR A 42 -15.48 -1.60 0.91
N ARG A 43 -16.26 -2.66 0.74
CA ARG A 43 -17.69 -2.58 0.53
C ARG A 43 -18.43 -2.83 1.85
N VAL A 44 -19.39 -1.98 2.16
CA VAL A 44 -20.27 -2.12 3.34
C VAL A 44 -21.71 -2.22 2.88
N THR A 45 -22.43 -3.26 3.35
CA THR A 45 -23.85 -3.51 3.05
C THR A 45 -24.64 -3.75 4.35
N GLY A 46 -25.95 -3.66 4.28
CA GLY A 46 -26.82 -3.88 5.43
C GLY A 46 -26.72 -2.78 6.49
N GLU A 47 -26.74 -3.15 7.74
CA GLU A 47 -26.60 -2.24 8.87
C GLU A 47 -25.14 -2.02 9.27
N GLY A 48 -24.21 -2.23 8.32
CA GLY A 48 -22.78 -2.10 8.57
C GLY A 48 -22.42 -0.68 8.99
N ARG A 49 -21.62 -0.58 10.04
CA ARG A 49 -21.05 0.68 10.50
C ARG A 49 -19.76 1.00 9.74
N VAL A 50 -19.53 2.27 9.51
CA VAL A 50 -18.25 2.74 8.97
C VAL A 50 -17.39 3.18 10.15
N SER A 51 -16.37 2.40 10.42
CA SER A 51 -15.39 2.73 11.47
C SER A 51 -14.00 2.87 10.85
N PRO A 52 -13.26 3.92 11.18
CA PRO A 52 -11.86 4.01 10.81
C PRO A 52 -11.09 2.90 11.55
N ALA A 53 -10.66 1.90 10.81
CA ALA A 53 -9.65 0.97 11.30
C ALA A 53 -8.28 1.57 10.98
N ASP A 54 -7.42 1.65 11.95
CA ASP A 54 -6.12 2.31 11.85
C ASP A 54 -6.20 3.85 11.65
N ARG A 55 -5.09 4.52 11.63
CA ARG A 55 -4.97 5.98 11.47
C ARG A 55 -5.16 6.44 10.03
N ALA A 56 -6.10 5.84 9.29
CA ALA A 56 -6.37 6.18 7.89
C ALA A 56 -7.60 7.06 7.77
N SER A 57 -7.54 8.12 6.99
CA SER A 57 -8.72 8.91 6.62
C SER A 57 -9.67 8.06 5.76
N LEU A 58 -10.96 8.20 5.98
CA LEU A 58 -11.99 7.49 5.25
C LEU A 58 -12.73 8.41 4.28
N LEU A 59 -12.92 7.94 3.05
CA LEU A 59 -13.86 8.50 2.11
C LEU A 59 -14.98 7.49 1.84
N VAL A 60 -16.18 7.82 2.28
CA VAL A 60 -17.37 7.00 2.14
C VAL A 60 -18.15 7.45 0.91
N LEU A 61 -18.20 6.59 -0.08
CA LEU A 61 -18.93 6.78 -1.34
C LEU A 61 -20.26 6.04 -1.26
N GLY A 62 -21.36 6.69 -1.51
CA GLY A 62 -22.68 6.08 -1.51
C GLY A 62 -23.67 6.89 -2.34
N ARG A 63 -24.80 6.27 -2.69
CA ARG A 63 -25.95 6.95 -3.32
C ARG A 63 -26.94 7.33 -2.21
N PHE A 64 -26.69 8.46 -1.58
CA PHE A 64 -27.44 8.83 -0.38
C PHE A 64 -28.81 9.46 -0.66
N ASP A 65 -29.18 9.76 -1.89
CA ASP A 65 -30.49 10.24 -2.41
C ASP A 65 -31.40 10.91 -1.35
N GLY A 66 -30.91 11.93 -0.67
CA GLY A 66 -31.59 12.60 0.43
C GLY A 66 -31.65 11.80 1.75
N GLY A 67 -31.04 10.61 1.78
CA GLY A 67 -30.86 9.84 3.00
C GLY A 67 -29.75 10.42 3.89
N THR A 68 -29.78 10.07 5.17
CA THR A 68 -28.76 10.46 6.11
C THR A 68 -27.54 9.51 5.94
N PRO A 69 -26.33 10.02 5.71
CA PRO A 69 -25.14 9.17 5.70
C PRO A 69 -24.99 8.38 7.00
N PRO A 70 -24.33 7.22 6.98
CA PRO A 70 -24.08 6.45 8.19
C PRO A 70 -23.29 7.28 9.21
N GLN A 71 -23.52 7.03 10.48
CA GLN A 71 -22.71 7.68 11.53
C GLN A 71 -21.29 7.12 11.47
N ALA A 72 -20.32 8.01 11.45
CA ALA A 72 -18.93 7.63 11.57
C ALA A 72 -18.58 7.46 13.05
N GLU A 73 -17.97 6.33 13.39
CA GLU A 73 -17.40 6.10 14.72
C GLU A 73 -15.91 6.44 14.66
N ASP A 74 -15.55 7.64 15.07
CA ASP A 74 -14.16 8.02 15.35
C ASP A 74 -14.02 8.21 16.86
N THR A 75 -13.51 7.19 17.54
CA THR A 75 -13.35 7.20 18.99
C THR A 75 -12.25 8.14 19.48
N ASP A 76 -11.30 8.49 18.62
CA ASP A 76 -10.10 9.24 19.01
C ASP A 76 -10.00 10.63 18.35
N GLY A 77 -10.93 10.99 17.45
CA GLY A 77 -10.93 12.30 16.77
C GLY A 77 -9.72 12.56 15.87
N GLN A 78 -8.92 11.53 15.59
CA GLN A 78 -7.67 11.66 14.83
C GLN A 78 -7.80 11.36 13.34
N VAL A 79 -8.97 10.89 12.91
CA VAL A 79 -9.24 10.45 11.54
C VAL A 79 -10.37 11.27 10.94
N SER A 80 -10.17 11.81 9.74
CA SER A 80 -11.25 12.47 9.05
C SER A 80 -12.11 11.46 8.28
N VAL A 81 -13.42 11.49 8.51
CA VAL A 81 -14.40 10.72 7.74
C VAL A 81 -15.17 11.71 6.86
N ARG A 82 -15.10 11.49 5.54
CA ARG A 82 -15.80 12.31 4.56
C ARG A 82 -16.82 11.47 3.82
N PHE A 83 -18.00 12.03 3.58
CA PHE A 83 -19.04 11.40 2.78
C PHE A 83 -19.15 12.08 1.43
N GLN A 84 -19.26 11.28 0.38
CA GLN A 84 -19.45 11.75 -0.98
C GLN A 84 -20.61 11.01 -1.63
N ASP A 85 -21.63 11.76 -2.01
CA ASP A 85 -22.69 11.22 -2.85
C ASP A 85 -22.19 11.01 -4.27
N ILE A 86 -22.41 9.81 -4.80
CA ILE A 86 -22.02 9.38 -6.14
C ILE A 86 -23.23 9.06 -7.02
N ALA A 87 -24.43 9.54 -6.66
CA ALA A 87 -25.61 9.39 -7.49
C ALA A 87 -25.36 10.01 -8.88
N GLY A 88 -25.60 9.24 -9.93
CA GLY A 88 -25.37 9.67 -11.32
C GLY A 88 -23.90 9.77 -11.74
N PHE A 89 -22.96 9.27 -10.95
CA PHE A 89 -21.55 9.20 -11.36
C PHE A 89 -21.29 7.88 -12.10
N ASP A 90 -20.55 7.96 -13.18
CA ASP A 90 -19.90 6.80 -13.78
C ASP A 90 -18.59 6.45 -13.04
N ALA A 91 -17.97 5.34 -13.39
CA ALA A 91 -16.74 4.86 -12.75
C ALA A 91 -15.57 5.86 -12.87
N ASN A 92 -15.45 6.56 -14.00
CA ASN A 92 -14.40 7.56 -14.22
C ASN A 92 -14.58 8.76 -13.30
N ARG A 93 -15.80 9.27 -13.22
CA ARG A 93 -16.14 10.41 -12.36
C ARG A 93 -15.97 10.06 -10.87
N VAL A 94 -16.28 8.82 -10.47
CA VAL A 94 -15.99 8.31 -9.13
C VAL A 94 -14.48 8.37 -8.87
N ALA A 95 -13.67 7.86 -9.78
CA ALA A 95 -12.21 7.83 -9.64
C ALA A 95 -11.59 9.24 -9.60
N GLU A 96 -12.06 10.17 -10.44
CA GLU A 96 -11.63 11.57 -10.43
C GLU A 96 -11.98 12.25 -9.09
N LYS A 97 -13.18 12.00 -8.57
CA LYS A 97 -13.57 12.55 -7.27
C LYS A 97 -12.72 12.04 -6.13
N VAL A 98 -12.40 10.75 -6.12
CA VAL A 98 -11.51 10.15 -5.11
C VAL A 98 -10.12 10.77 -5.18
N GLU A 99 -9.55 10.95 -6.37
CA GLU A 99 -8.25 11.62 -6.55
C GLU A 99 -8.27 13.09 -6.10
N SER A 100 -9.36 13.81 -6.35
CA SER A 100 -9.53 15.18 -5.85
C SER A 100 -9.49 15.22 -4.33
N VAL A 101 -10.24 14.35 -3.65
CA VAL A 101 -10.25 14.28 -2.19
C VAL A 101 -8.89 13.85 -1.64
N ARG A 102 -8.20 12.90 -2.29
CA ARG A 102 -6.84 12.51 -1.92
C ARG A 102 -5.88 13.68 -1.98
N ALA A 103 -5.94 14.47 -3.06
CA ALA A 103 -5.10 15.66 -3.23
C ALA A 103 -5.42 16.73 -2.17
N GLU A 104 -6.69 16.99 -1.89
CA GLU A 104 -7.14 17.95 -0.88
C GLU A 104 -6.68 17.57 0.54
N THR A 105 -6.67 16.27 0.84
CA THR A 105 -6.26 15.75 2.16
C THR A 105 -4.76 15.50 2.25
N ASN A 106 -4.02 15.70 1.16
CA ASN A 106 -2.61 15.35 1.04
C ASN A 106 -2.31 13.90 1.48
N ALA A 107 -3.30 13.01 1.28
CA ALA A 107 -3.19 11.62 1.66
C ALA A 107 -2.25 10.85 0.72
N ALA A 108 -1.47 9.95 1.28
CA ALA A 108 -0.64 9.05 0.50
C ALA A 108 -1.52 8.16 -0.39
N LYS A 109 -1.06 7.83 -1.58
CA LYS A 109 -1.68 6.82 -2.42
C LYS A 109 -1.44 5.45 -1.81
N HIS A 110 -2.51 4.75 -1.42
CA HIS A 110 -2.41 3.32 -1.17
C HIS A 110 -2.00 2.65 -2.48
N GLY A 111 -0.92 1.88 -2.44
CA GLY A 111 -0.43 1.21 -3.63
C GLY A 111 0.57 2.01 -4.46
N ASP A 112 1.01 3.19 -4.05
CA ASP A 112 2.33 3.66 -4.42
C ASP A 112 3.34 2.68 -3.84
N TRP A 113 3.27 1.47 -4.43
CA TRP A 113 4.19 0.40 -4.12
C TRP A 113 5.59 0.96 -4.30
N LYS A 114 6.32 1.04 -3.21
CA LYS A 114 7.69 1.50 -3.24
C LYS A 114 8.45 0.56 -4.18
N PRO A 115 8.82 1.01 -5.38
CA PRO A 115 9.36 0.11 -6.40
C PRO A 115 10.78 -0.33 -6.07
N TRP A 116 11.26 -0.04 -4.86
CA TRP A 116 12.62 -0.29 -4.44
C TRP A 116 12.65 -0.90 -3.04
N PHE A 117 12.90 -2.20 -2.98
CA PHE A 117 13.11 -2.97 -1.76
C PHE A 117 13.97 -4.20 -2.07
N PRO A 118 14.72 -4.73 -1.08
CA PRO A 118 15.49 -5.94 -1.28
C PRO A 118 14.62 -7.19 -1.24
N VAL A 119 14.99 -8.18 -2.04
CA VAL A 119 14.48 -9.55 -2.00
C VAL A 119 15.65 -10.47 -1.72
N ILE A 120 15.48 -11.45 -0.82
CA ILE A 120 16.51 -12.43 -0.48
C ILE A 120 16.23 -13.72 -1.26
N ASP A 121 17.22 -14.17 -2.02
CA ASP A 121 17.27 -15.52 -2.56
C ASP A 121 17.79 -16.47 -1.48
N TYR A 122 16.89 -17.24 -0.87
CA TYR A 122 17.23 -18.14 0.23
C TYR A 122 17.98 -19.40 -0.20
N ASP A 123 17.96 -19.76 -1.49
CA ASP A 123 18.76 -20.88 -2.00
C ASP A 123 20.26 -20.50 -2.03
N ARG A 124 20.55 -19.22 -2.09
CA ARG A 124 21.92 -18.69 -2.10
C ARG A 124 22.35 -18.12 -0.75
N CYS A 125 21.41 -17.75 0.10
CA CYS A 125 21.69 -17.06 1.36
C CYS A 125 22.32 -17.99 2.39
N THR A 126 23.55 -17.71 2.80
CA THR A 126 24.28 -18.46 3.86
C THR A 126 23.99 -17.95 5.27
N ASN A 127 23.06 -17.03 5.43
CA ASN A 127 22.68 -16.43 6.72
C ASN A 127 23.84 -15.72 7.45
N CYS A 128 24.76 -15.11 6.71
CA CYS A 128 25.97 -14.47 7.25
C CYS A 128 25.73 -13.14 7.98
N MET A 129 24.51 -12.61 7.98
CA MET A 129 24.06 -11.39 8.67
C MET A 129 24.74 -10.08 8.20
N GLN A 130 25.52 -10.07 7.12
CA GLN A 130 26.19 -8.85 6.67
C GLN A 130 25.19 -7.77 6.23
N CYS A 131 24.10 -8.15 5.57
CA CYS A 131 23.04 -7.21 5.20
C CYS A 131 22.35 -6.56 6.40
N LEU A 132 22.15 -7.33 7.49
CA LEU A 132 21.57 -6.81 8.73
C LEU A 132 22.49 -5.78 9.40
N SER A 133 23.77 -6.13 9.56
CA SER A 133 24.75 -5.27 10.22
C SER A 133 25.09 -4.03 9.39
N PHE A 134 25.02 -4.13 8.07
CA PHE A 134 25.38 -3.06 7.16
C PHE A 134 24.23 -2.05 6.92
N CYS A 135 22.97 -2.47 7.01
CA CYS A 135 21.83 -1.62 6.68
C CYS A 135 21.53 -0.60 7.77
N LEU A 136 21.83 0.66 7.54
CA LEU A 136 21.57 1.77 8.48
C LEU A 136 20.07 2.13 8.61
N PHE A 137 19.22 1.57 7.75
CA PHE A 137 17.80 1.93 7.68
C PHE A 137 16.90 0.91 8.43
N GLY A 138 17.48 -0.14 9.01
CA GLY A 138 16.72 -1.15 9.76
C GLY A 138 15.76 -1.97 8.90
N VAL A 139 16.14 -2.24 7.64
CA VAL A 139 15.30 -3.01 6.70
C VAL A 139 15.19 -4.48 7.10
N TYR A 140 16.27 -5.02 7.65
CA TYR A 140 16.41 -6.44 7.96
C TYR A 140 16.16 -6.75 9.43
N GLY A 141 15.74 -7.95 9.70
CA GLY A 141 15.66 -8.55 11.01
C GLY A 141 15.87 -10.06 10.92
N VAL A 142 15.64 -10.77 12.00
CA VAL A 142 15.72 -12.22 12.06
C VAL A 142 14.39 -12.82 12.50
N ASP A 143 14.08 -14.00 12.02
CA ASP A 143 12.93 -14.79 12.49
C ASP A 143 13.24 -15.52 13.81
N GLU A 144 12.28 -16.30 14.32
CA GLU A 144 12.42 -17.09 15.54
C GLU A 144 13.55 -18.14 15.46
N GLN A 145 13.90 -18.58 14.25
CA GLN A 145 14.98 -19.51 13.97
C GLN A 145 16.32 -18.81 13.69
N GLN A 146 16.41 -17.50 13.97
CA GLN A 146 17.60 -16.67 13.70
C GLN A 146 17.98 -16.62 12.22
N ARG A 147 17.03 -16.76 11.30
CA ARG A 147 17.27 -16.59 9.88
C ARG A 147 16.97 -15.14 9.47
N ILE A 148 17.86 -14.61 8.63
CA ILE A 148 17.72 -13.26 8.11
C ILE A 148 16.43 -13.12 7.28
N GLN A 149 15.72 -12.01 7.44
CA GLN A 149 14.57 -11.67 6.62
C GLN A 149 14.44 -10.16 6.41
N VAL A 150 13.71 -9.76 5.38
CA VAL A 150 13.30 -8.39 5.18
C VAL A 150 12.06 -8.14 6.02
N GLN A 151 12.18 -7.32 7.07
CA GLN A 151 11.07 -7.01 7.98
C GLN A 151 10.43 -5.66 7.69
N ASN A 152 11.23 -4.67 7.35
CA ASN A 152 10.79 -3.28 7.16
C ASN A 152 11.20 -2.78 5.77
N ASN A 153 10.59 -3.35 4.72
CA ASN A 153 10.91 -3.00 3.33
C ASN A 153 10.68 -1.51 3.02
N ASP A 154 9.73 -0.88 3.69
CA ASP A 154 9.42 0.55 3.52
C ASP A 154 10.53 1.48 4.03
N ASN A 155 11.37 1.00 4.93
CA ASN A 155 12.54 1.74 5.42
C ASN A 155 13.67 1.78 4.38
N CYS A 156 13.65 0.92 3.35
CA CYS A 156 14.70 0.88 2.34
C CYS A 156 14.81 2.21 1.60
N LYS A 157 15.99 2.78 1.52
CA LYS A 157 16.23 4.03 0.77
C LYS A 157 16.19 3.76 -0.73
N THR A 158 15.35 4.48 -1.45
CA THR A 158 15.23 4.37 -2.91
C THR A 158 16.60 4.53 -3.60
N ASN A 159 16.87 3.67 -4.57
CA ASN A 159 18.13 3.60 -5.31
C ASN A 159 19.38 3.27 -4.46
N CYS A 160 19.24 2.65 -3.31
CA CYS A 160 20.35 2.18 -2.49
C CYS A 160 20.50 0.65 -2.60
N PRO A 161 21.40 0.13 -3.44
CA PRO A 161 21.66 -1.31 -3.56
C PRO A 161 22.83 -1.78 -2.66
N ALA A 162 23.16 -1.06 -1.61
CA ALA A 162 24.39 -1.28 -0.85
C ALA A 162 24.45 -2.68 -0.21
N CYS A 163 23.32 -3.19 0.33
CA CYS A 163 23.25 -4.53 0.92
C CYS A 163 23.49 -5.65 -0.11
N SER A 164 23.07 -5.46 -1.37
CA SER A 164 23.39 -6.43 -2.44
C SER A 164 24.88 -6.47 -2.75
N ARG A 165 25.56 -5.32 -2.63
CA ARG A 165 27.01 -5.22 -2.92
C ARG A 165 27.90 -5.82 -1.83
N VAL A 166 27.41 -5.88 -0.58
CA VAL A 166 28.14 -6.49 0.52
C VAL A 166 27.81 -7.97 0.73
N CYS A 167 26.82 -8.49 0.01
CA CYS A 167 26.43 -9.87 0.09
C CYS A 167 27.46 -10.76 -0.64
N PRO A 168 28.21 -11.65 0.04
CA PRO A 168 29.23 -12.48 -0.60
C PRO A 168 28.62 -13.49 -1.58
N GLU A 169 27.37 -13.89 -1.36
CA GLU A 169 26.66 -14.87 -2.17
C GLU A 169 25.79 -14.24 -3.27
N ALA A 170 25.84 -12.92 -3.43
CA ALA A 170 24.94 -12.17 -4.31
C ALA A 170 23.45 -12.57 -4.15
N ALA A 171 23.05 -12.92 -2.91
CA ALA A 171 21.71 -13.42 -2.58
C ALA A 171 20.67 -12.30 -2.42
N ILE A 172 21.07 -11.02 -2.49
CA ILE A 172 20.14 -9.90 -2.32
C ILE A 172 19.92 -9.22 -3.67
N MET A 173 18.66 -9.23 -4.08
CA MET A 173 18.21 -8.69 -5.35
C MET A 173 17.36 -7.42 -5.15
N PHE A 174 17.40 -6.56 -6.13
CA PHE A 174 16.50 -5.42 -6.28
C PHE A 174 15.83 -5.52 -7.66
N PRO A 175 14.61 -6.07 -7.76
CA PRO A 175 13.97 -6.39 -9.06
C PRO A 175 13.80 -5.19 -10.00
N LYS A 176 13.82 -3.98 -9.47
CA LYS A 176 13.74 -2.74 -10.26
C LYS A 176 15.11 -2.14 -10.63
N TYR A 177 16.19 -2.83 -10.33
CA TYR A 177 17.52 -2.40 -10.79
C TYR A 177 17.68 -2.66 -12.30
N LYS A 178 18.44 -1.79 -12.99
CA LYS A 178 18.44 -1.75 -14.45
C LYS A 178 19.17 -2.92 -15.12
N ALA A 179 20.17 -3.49 -14.46
CA ALA A 179 20.99 -4.53 -15.05
C ALA A 179 21.78 -5.33 -14.01
N GLY A 180 22.23 -6.50 -14.39
CA GLY A 180 23.14 -7.38 -13.66
C GLY A 180 22.44 -8.26 -12.61
N PRO A 181 23.20 -9.07 -11.85
CA PRO A 181 22.63 -9.99 -10.86
C PRO A 181 21.77 -9.34 -9.78
N ILE A 182 21.97 -8.04 -9.53
CA ILE A 182 21.18 -7.25 -8.56
C ILE A 182 19.69 -7.23 -8.91
N ASN A 183 19.30 -7.41 -10.16
CA ASN A 183 17.90 -7.43 -10.58
C ASN A 183 17.28 -8.84 -10.63
N GLY A 184 18.05 -9.89 -10.31
CA GLY A 184 17.64 -11.29 -10.37
C GLY A 184 18.11 -12.04 -11.61
N GLU A 185 19.00 -11.45 -12.42
CA GLU A 185 19.67 -12.16 -13.49
C GLU A 185 20.60 -13.27 -12.94
N VAL A 186 20.98 -14.20 -13.81
CA VAL A 186 21.88 -15.31 -13.45
C VAL A 186 23.20 -14.77 -12.93
N VAL A 187 23.61 -15.27 -11.78
CA VAL A 187 24.88 -14.91 -11.15
C VAL A 187 25.99 -15.79 -11.69
N SER A 188 27.03 -15.18 -12.20
CA SER A 188 28.25 -15.87 -12.67
C SER A 188 29.32 -15.90 -11.60
N ASP A 189 30.33 -16.77 -11.75
CA ASP A 189 31.48 -16.84 -10.85
C ASP A 189 32.25 -15.50 -10.81
N ALA A 190 32.25 -14.73 -11.90
CA ALA A 190 32.86 -13.42 -11.95
C ALA A 190 32.14 -12.37 -11.07
N ASP A 191 30.85 -12.55 -10.83
CA ASP A 191 30.05 -11.67 -9.97
C ASP A 191 30.34 -11.92 -8.47
N LEU A 192 30.79 -13.11 -8.13
CA LEU A 192 31.15 -13.51 -6.75
C LEU A 192 32.58 -13.11 -6.37
N GLN A 193 33.43 -12.76 -7.34
CA GLN A 193 34.84 -12.41 -7.13
C GLN A 193 35.07 -10.89 -6.97
N ARG A 194 34.01 -10.12 -6.83
CA ARG A 194 34.09 -8.65 -6.63
C ARG A 194 34.03 -8.32 -5.13
#